data_5e80ce8a2e9882d238ca91239bf9c015
#
_entry.id   5e80ce8a2e9882d238ca91239bf9c015
#
_cell.length_a   1.000
_cell.length_b   1.000
_cell.length_c   1.000
_cell.angle_alpha   90.00
_cell.angle_beta   90.00
_cell.angle_gamma   90.00
#
_symmetry.space_group_name_H-M   'P 1'
#
loop_
_entity.id
_entity.type
_entity.pdbx_description
1 polymer ?
#
loop_
_entity_poly.entity_id
_entity_poly.type
_entity_poly.pdbx_seq_one_letter_code
_entity_poly.pdbx_strand_id
1 'polypeptide(L)'
;GQSKSYGNWFPSISLSMPVGKVQMQLSYATDIDRPPYHYLRSGIQYDNRYMYETGNPFLVSEISKNLNYELAYKWLTFDMTYSHTSHTMMSNVETYKDNPAIGLLKPVNGKAYNHVEASVNLRPSFGIWYPSFTASVVKQWLDMDAHDGKISNNPMAVFRFNNTFNTKLAMLTWMMSYTTKGYGRNIYSYKPRFCTNVSVYKAFLKDRLSFQLFIYDLFGTDDIHMSAHYGKMRDMIVDIQSTSKVSLTVRYKFNTTRSKYKGSGAGKSQKNRM
;
A
#
# COMPACT_ATOMS: atom_id res chain seq x y z
N GLY A 1 -8.28 21.49 27.13
CA GLY A 1 -8.38 20.97 25.77
C GLY A 1 -7.82 21.98 24.80
N GLN A 2 -6.86 21.59 23.94
CA GLN A 2 -6.38 22.47 22.88
C GLN A 2 -7.35 22.36 21.70
N SER A 3 -7.99 23.46 21.34
CA SER A 3 -8.79 23.57 20.12
C SER A 3 -7.87 24.09 19.00
N LYS A 4 -7.74 23.34 17.91
CA LYS A 4 -7.02 23.79 16.72
C LYS A 4 -8.03 23.98 15.58
N SER A 5 -8.09 25.19 15.03
CA SER A 5 -8.87 25.48 13.83
C SER A 5 -7.93 25.50 12.61
N TYR A 6 -8.30 24.77 11.56
CA TYR A 6 -7.53 24.68 10.32
C TYR A 6 -8.39 25.12 9.15
N GLY A 7 -7.94 26.10 8.40
CA GLY A 7 -8.49 26.47 7.10
C GLY A 7 -7.44 26.16 6.03
N ASN A 8 -7.67 25.16 5.20
CA ASN A 8 -6.80 24.81 4.10
C ASN A 8 -7.59 24.77 2.79
N TRP A 9 -6.97 25.22 1.71
CA TRP A 9 -7.51 25.09 0.37
C TRP A 9 -7.05 23.78 -0.23
N PHE A 10 -7.98 23.01 -0.79
CA PHE A 10 -7.73 21.72 -1.47
C PHE A 10 -8.11 21.82 -2.94
N PRO A 11 -7.33 22.54 -3.77
CA PRO A 11 -7.62 22.65 -5.19
C PRO A 11 -7.48 21.29 -5.86
N SER A 12 -8.37 21.00 -6.79
CA SER A 12 -8.26 19.89 -7.73
C SER A 12 -8.60 20.35 -9.12
N ILE A 13 -7.86 19.88 -10.10
CA ILE A 13 -8.10 20.14 -11.51
C ILE A 13 -7.82 18.86 -12.30
N SER A 14 -8.62 18.59 -13.31
CA SER A 14 -8.41 17.46 -14.23
C SER A 14 -8.65 17.92 -15.66
N LEU A 15 -7.70 17.56 -16.52
CA LEU A 15 -7.77 17.80 -17.95
C LEU A 15 -7.73 16.44 -18.66
N SER A 16 -8.76 16.13 -19.43
CA SER A 16 -8.83 14.93 -20.26
C SER A 16 -8.77 15.30 -21.72
N MET A 17 -7.92 14.62 -22.48
CA MET A 17 -7.71 14.90 -23.91
C MET A 17 -7.69 13.60 -24.70
N PRO A 18 -8.75 13.29 -25.45
CA PRO A 18 -8.75 12.19 -26.40
C PRO A 18 -7.99 12.58 -27.67
N VAL A 19 -7.00 11.76 -28.07
CA VAL A 19 -6.26 11.94 -29.32
C VAL A 19 -6.38 10.64 -30.13
N GLY A 20 -7.30 10.60 -31.06
CA GLY A 20 -7.61 9.40 -31.83
C GLY A 20 -8.12 8.27 -30.93
N LYS A 21 -7.33 7.19 -30.79
CA LYS A 21 -7.63 6.03 -29.92
C LYS A 21 -6.91 6.09 -28.58
N VAL A 22 -6.12 7.13 -28.35
CA VAL A 22 -5.39 7.36 -27.09
C VAL A 22 -6.22 8.30 -26.22
N GLN A 23 -6.40 7.93 -24.98
CA GLN A 23 -6.97 8.80 -23.95
C GLN A 23 -5.85 9.24 -23.02
N MET A 24 -5.74 10.53 -22.79
CA MET A 24 -4.78 11.10 -21.88
C MET A 24 -5.51 11.92 -20.82
N GLN A 25 -5.05 11.82 -19.58
CA GLN A 25 -5.56 12.61 -18.47
C GLN A 25 -4.39 13.15 -17.68
N LEU A 26 -4.44 14.43 -17.37
CA LEU A 26 -3.56 15.09 -16.42
C LEU A 26 -4.42 15.62 -15.29
N SER A 27 -4.10 15.27 -14.06
CA SER A 27 -4.84 15.77 -12.91
C SER A 27 -3.91 16.21 -11.79
N TYR A 28 -4.32 17.26 -11.10
CA TYR A 28 -3.69 17.75 -9.89
C TYR A 28 -4.71 17.73 -8.76
N ALA A 29 -4.30 17.24 -7.59
CA ALA A 29 -5.12 17.25 -6.39
C ALA A 29 -4.27 17.53 -5.16
N THR A 30 -4.89 18.18 -4.18
CA THR A 30 -4.30 18.35 -2.84
C THR A 30 -5.13 17.54 -1.85
N ASP A 31 -4.47 16.67 -1.08
CA ASP A 31 -5.07 15.81 -0.07
C ASP A 31 -4.53 16.15 1.31
N ILE A 32 -5.34 15.91 2.34
CA ILE A 32 -4.95 16.04 3.74
C ILE A 32 -5.14 14.72 4.46
N ASP A 33 -4.10 14.29 5.16
CA ASP A 33 -4.18 13.17 6.10
C ASP A 33 -4.00 13.68 7.53
N ARG A 34 -5.05 13.47 8.35
CA ARG A 34 -5.08 13.93 9.73
C ARG A 34 -4.54 12.86 10.66
N PRO A 35 -3.75 13.24 11.69
CA PRO A 35 -3.28 12.27 12.66
C PRO A 35 -4.43 11.45 13.25
N PRO A 36 -4.30 10.13 13.33
CA PRO A 36 -5.26 9.31 14.06
C PRO A 36 -5.23 9.67 15.56
N TYR A 37 -6.35 9.49 16.25
CA TYR A 37 -6.48 9.93 17.64
C TYR A 37 -5.47 9.31 18.59
N HIS A 38 -5.10 8.04 18.37
CA HIS A 38 -4.07 7.38 19.19
C HIS A 38 -2.69 8.01 19.06
N TYR A 39 -2.39 8.68 17.92
CA TYR A 39 -1.15 9.45 17.76
C TYR A 39 -1.14 10.77 18.53
N LEU A 40 -2.31 11.29 18.90
CA LEU A 40 -2.45 12.56 19.63
C LEU A 40 -2.51 12.41 21.15
N ARG A 41 -2.47 11.18 21.67
CA ARG A 41 -2.48 10.94 23.11
C ARG A 41 -1.22 11.50 23.78
N SER A 42 -1.33 11.91 25.05
CA SER A 42 -0.20 12.40 25.85
C SER A 42 0.35 11.35 26.85
N GLY A 43 -0.38 10.24 27.03
CA GLY A 43 0.02 9.19 27.96
C GLY A 43 1.11 8.28 27.39
N ILE A 44 1.98 7.77 28.30
CA ILE A 44 2.98 6.76 27.97
C ILE A 44 2.38 5.39 28.18
N GLN A 45 2.49 4.54 27.17
CA GLN A 45 2.11 3.13 27.23
C GLN A 45 3.36 2.27 27.33
N TYR A 46 3.33 1.30 28.24
CA TYR A 46 4.34 0.29 28.35
C TYR A 46 4.10 -0.79 27.28
N ASP A 47 5.08 -1.01 26.42
CA ASP A 47 5.06 -2.12 25.48
C ASP A 47 5.88 -3.30 26.00
N ASN A 48 7.14 -3.05 26.33
CA ASN A 48 8.02 -4.01 26.95
C ASN A 48 9.15 -3.30 27.73
N ARG A 49 10.02 -4.04 28.39
CA ARG A 49 11.10 -3.46 29.23
C ARG A 49 12.10 -2.56 28.48
N TYR A 50 12.13 -2.60 27.17
CA TYR A 50 13.06 -1.82 26.33
C TYR A 50 12.34 -0.80 25.44
N MET A 51 11.02 -0.84 25.39
CA MET A 51 10.23 0.03 24.52
C MET A 51 8.97 0.53 25.21
N TYR A 52 8.83 1.82 25.23
CA TYR A 52 7.63 2.54 25.61
C TYR A 52 7.07 3.25 24.38
N GLU A 53 5.80 3.55 24.39
CA GLU A 53 5.12 4.26 23.31
C GLU A 53 4.34 5.46 23.85
N THR A 54 4.38 6.57 23.12
CA THR A 54 3.56 7.74 23.42
C THR A 54 3.00 8.35 22.14
N GLY A 55 1.96 9.15 22.25
CA GLY A 55 1.54 10.00 21.15
C GLY A 55 2.25 11.35 21.17
N ASN A 56 1.81 12.23 20.28
CA ASN A 56 2.28 13.62 20.16
C ASN A 56 1.08 14.53 19.88
N PRO A 57 0.58 15.26 20.90
CA PRO A 57 -0.56 16.18 20.73
C PRO A 57 -0.26 17.35 19.77
N PHE A 58 1.02 17.57 19.45
CA PHE A 58 1.46 18.67 18.59
C PHE A 58 1.57 18.27 17.11
N LEU A 59 1.24 17.03 16.76
CA LEU A 59 1.22 16.61 15.36
C LEU A 59 0.29 17.50 14.54
N VAL A 60 0.79 17.87 13.37
CA VAL A 60 0.01 18.53 12.32
C VAL A 60 -0.31 17.54 11.20
N SER A 61 -1.34 17.84 10.43
CA SER A 61 -1.76 17.00 9.31
C SER A 61 -0.72 16.99 8.19
N GLU A 62 -0.55 15.85 7.55
CA GLU A 62 0.16 15.75 6.26
C GLU A 62 -0.67 16.43 5.17
N ILE A 63 -0.02 17.16 4.28
CA ILE A 63 -0.62 17.73 3.09
C ILE A 63 0.14 17.21 1.89
N SER A 64 -0.54 16.46 1.04
CA SER A 64 0.02 15.88 -0.18
C SER A 64 -0.51 16.61 -1.42
N LYS A 65 0.40 17.02 -2.29
CA LYS A 65 0.12 17.60 -3.60
C LYS A 65 0.49 16.57 -4.66
N ASN A 66 -0.50 16.11 -5.39
CA ASN A 66 -0.36 15.00 -6.34
C ASN A 66 -0.57 15.49 -7.76
N LEU A 67 0.38 15.24 -8.64
CA LEU A 67 0.26 15.43 -10.08
C LEU A 67 0.24 14.04 -10.72
N ASN A 68 -0.89 13.70 -11.35
CA ASN A 68 -1.08 12.40 -11.98
C ASN A 68 -1.21 12.57 -13.49
N TYR A 69 -0.53 11.72 -14.23
CA TYR A 69 -0.66 11.57 -15.68
C TYR A 69 -1.07 10.13 -15.99
N GLU A 70 -2.13 9.98 -16.76
CA GLU A 70 -2.61 8.69 -17.24
C GLU A 70 -2.68 8.71 -18.76
N LEU A 71 -2.23 7.61 -19.38
CA LEU A 71 -2.38 7.35 -20.81
C LEU A 71 -2.98 5.98 -21.00
N ALA A 72 -4.10 5.90 -21.70
CA ALA A 72 -4.75 4.64 -22.04
C ALA A 72 -4.86 4.46 -23.56
N TYR A 73 -4.41 3.31 -24.05
CA TYR A 73 -4.53 2.91 -25.45
C TYR A 73 -4.88 1.43 -25.57
N LYS A 74 -6.11 1.11 -25.93
CA LYS A 74 -6.60 -0.27 -26.03
C LYS A 74 -6.35 -1.06 -24.75
N TRP A 75 -5.41 -2.00 -24.79
CA TRP A 75 -5.01 -2.88 -23.70
C TRP A 75 -3.80 -2.38 -22.91
N LEU A 76 -3.25 -1.22 -23.25
CA LEU A 76 -2.12 -0.56 -22.57
C LEU A 76 -2.65 0.60 -21.72
N THR A 77 -2.23 0.66 -20.46
CA THR A 77 -2.35 1.86 -19.61
C THR A 77 -0.96 2.20 -19.05
N PHE A 78 -0.61 3.47 -19.10
CA PHE A 78 0.56 4.03 -18.43
C PHE A 78 0.07 5.06 -17.42
N ASP A 79 0.55 4.95 -16.19
CA ASP A 79 0.24 5.86 -15.09
C ASP A 79 1.54 6.41 -14.53
N MET A 80 1.58 7.70 -14.21
CA MET A 80 2.69 8.34 -13.53
C MET A 80 2.15 9.34 -12.51
N THR A 81 2.59 9.20 -11.27
CA THR A 81 2.25 10.10 -10.17
C THR A 81 3.52 10.73 -9.59
N TYR A 82 3.54 12.05 -9.49
CA TYR A 82 4.47 12.77 -8.64
C TYR A 82 3.73 13.29 -7.42
N SER A 83 4.25 13.02 -6.23
CA SER A 83 3.70 13.50 -4.97
C SER A 83 4.73 14.29 -4.16
N HIS A 84 4.28 15.43 -3.65
CA HIS A 84 5.00 16.21 -2.65
C HIS A 84 4.17 16.25 -1.36
N THR A 85 4.67 15.62 -0.29
CA THR A 85 4.00 15.57 1.01
C THR A 85 4.75 16.43 2.02
N SER A 86 4.06 17.40 2.59
CA SER A 86 4.58 18.26 3.67
C SER A 86 4.17 17.71 5.02
N HIS A 87 5.01 17.90 6.04
CA HIS A 87 4.76 17.43 7.42
C HIS A 87 4.54 15.93 7.52
N THR A 88 5.34 15.14 6.79
CA THR A 88 5.21 13.67 6.75
C THR A 88 5.18 13.08 8.15
N MET A 89 4.09 12.38 8.49
CA MET A 89 3.97 11.70 9.78
C MET A 89 4.78 10.41 9.77
N MET A 90 5.72 10.30 10.70
CA MET A 90 6.60 9.15 10.85
C MET A 90 6.77 8.82 12.33
N SER A 91 7.02 7.55 12.63
CA SER A 91 7.43 7.15 13.97
C SER A 91 8.93 7.36 14.14
N ASN A 92 9.32 7.90 15.27
CA ASN A 92 10.71 8.08 15.68
C ASN A 92 10.92 7.43 17.05
N VAL A 93 12.12 6.94 17.33
CA VAL A 93 12.50 6.42 18.65
C VAL A 93 13.48 7.38 19.30
N GLU A 94 13.12 7.87 20.48
CA GLU A 94 13.92 8.73 21.34
C GLU A 94 14.34 7.96 22.61
N THR A 95 15.38 8.43 23.30
CA THR A 95 15.75 7.89 24.61
C THR A 95 14.70 8.27 25.65
N TYR A 96 14.23 7.29 26.43
CA TYR A 96 13.30 7.57 27.53
C TYR A 96 14.05 8.04 28.79
N LYS A 97 13.79 9.26 29.24
CA LYS A 97 14.38 9.84 30.46
C LYS A 97 15.90 9.64 30.55
N ASP A 98 16.62 9.92 29.48
CA ASP A 98 18.08 9.78 29.39
C ASP A 98 18.63 8.36 29.63
N ASN A 99 17.76 7.34 29.62
CA ASN A 99 18.17 5.94 29.72
C ASN A 99 18.32 5.33 28.32
N PRO A 100 19.53 5.12 27.80
CA PRO A 100 19.76 4.62 26.46
C PRO A 100 19.28 3.19 26.22
N ALA A 101 18.99 2.44 27.29
CA ALA A 101 18.46 1.09 27.22
C ALA A 101 16.96 1.06 26.88
N ILE A 102 16.25 2.19 27.05
CA ILE A 102 14.81 2.27 26.85
C ILE A 102 14.50 3.24 25.71
N GLY A 103 13.89 2.74 24.65
CA GLY A 103 13.38 3.54 23.55
C GLY A 103 11.95 4.03 23.82
N LEU A 104 11.68 5.29 23.47
CA LEU A 104 10.34 5.86 23.45
C LEU A 104 9.90 6.04 22.00
N LEU A 105 9.00 5.19 21.53
CA LEU A 105 8.39 5.31 20.20
C LEU A 105 7.36 6.45 20.22
N LYS A 106 7.53 7.42 19.33
CA LYS A 106 6.72 8.61 19.27
C LYS A 106 6.47 9.04 17.83
N PRO A 107 5.24 9.36 17.42
CA PRO A 107 4.97 9.92 16.12
C PRO A 107 5.47 11.38 16.05
N VAL A 108 6.11 11.75 14.94
CA VAL A 108 6.64 13.09 14.67
C VAL A 108 6.27 13.53 13.26
N ASN A 109 6.24 14.84 13.03
CA ASN A 109 6.22 15.37 11.67
C ASN A 109 7.66 15.53 11.18
N GLY A 110 8.01 14.77 10.15
CA GLY A 110 9.28 14.90 9.45
C GLY A 110 9.30 16.03 8.43
N LYS A 111 10.39 16.07 7.67
CA LYS A 111 10.56 16.98 6.53
C LYS A 111 9.62 16.59 5.37
N ALA A 112 9.65 17.38 4.30
CA ALA A 112 8.92 17.06 3.09
C ALA A 112 9.42 15.74 2.50
N TYR A 113 8.48 14.97 1.98
CA TYR A 113 8.68 13.70 1.30
C TYR A 113 8.22 13.83 -0.15
N ASN A 114 9.10 13.56 -1.07
CA ASN A 114 8.77 13.52 -2.50
C ASN A 114 8.87 12.09 -3.00
N HIS A 115 7.96 11.70 -3.88
CA HIS A 115 8.10 10.44 -4.60
C HIS A 115 7.51 10.52 -6.01
N VAL A 116 8.04 9.70 -6.89
CA VAL A 116 7.51 9.41 -8.21
C VAL A 116 7.17 7.94 -8.25
N GLU A 117 5.98 7.63 -8.68
CA GLU A 117 5.55 6.29 -9.04
C GLU A 117 5.18 6.26 -10.51
N ALA A 118 5.68 5.28 -11.26
CA ALA A 118 5.29 5.05 -12.64
C ALA A 118 4.91 3.59 -12.83
N SER A 119 3.85 3.33 -13.58
CA SER A 119 3.40 1.99 -13.88
C SER A 119 2.95 1.83 -15.33
N VAL A 120 3.20 0.64 -15.87
CA VAL A 120 2.70 0.17 -17.17
C VAL A 120 1.83 -1.05 -16.91
N ASN A 121 0.62 -1.04 -17.43
CA ASN A 121 -0.32 -2.13 -17.35
C ASN A 121 -0.68 -2.60 -18.76
N LEU A 122 -0.51 -3.89 -19.03
CA LEU A 122 -0.87 -4.54 -20.28
C LEU A 122 -1.94 -5.59 -20.00
N ARG A 123 -3.10 -5.49 -20.65
CA ARG A 123 -4.25 -6.40 -20.43
C ARG A 123 -4.88 -6.84 -21.76
N PRO A 124 -4.13 -7.51 -22.65
CA PRO A 124 -4.70 -8.05 -23.86
C PRO A 124 -5.62 -9.26 -23.57
N SER A 125 -6.40 -9.66 -24.56
CA SER A 125 -7.24 -10.88 -24.48
C SER A 125 -7.02 -11.75 -25.70
N PHE A 126 -6.86 -13.06 -25.49
CA PHE A 126 -6.59 -14.06 -26.52
C PHE A 126 -7.53 -15.25 -26.35
N GLY A 127 -8.77 -15.11 -26.81
CA GLY A 127 -9.79 -16.16 -26.67
C GLY A 127 -10.08 -16.51 -25.21
N ILE A 128 -9.65 -17.69 -24.77
CA ILE A 128 -9.83 -18.14 -23.38
C ILE A 128 -8.75 -17.59 -22.42
N TRP A 129 -7.69 -17.00 -22.93
CA TRP A 129 -6.54 -16.51 -22.15
C TRP A 129 -6.58 -15.00 -22.01
N TYR A 130 -6.57 -14.54 -20.76
CA TYR A 130 -6.60 -13.14 -20.34
C TYR A 130 -5.35 -12.82 -19.50
N PRO A 131 -4.20 -12.58 -20.13
CA PRO A 131 -3.01 -12.17 -19.39
C PRO A 131 -3.11 -10.72 -18.91
N SER A 132 -2.47 -10.44 -17.79
CA SER A 132 -2.28 -9.08 -17.29
C SER A 132 -0.85 -8.94 -16.78
N PHE A 133 -0.11 -8.03 -17.35
CA PHE A 133 1.23 -7.68 -16.91
C PHE A 133 1.24 -6.26 -16.35
N THR A 134 1.80 -6.09 -15.17
CA THR A 134 2.02 -4.79 -14.54
C THR A 134 3.50 -4.68 -14.16
N ALA A 135 4.14 -3.60 -14.59
CA ALA A 135 5.45 -3.18 -14.11
C ALA A 135 5.31 -1.81 -13.46
N SER A 136 5.71 -1.67 -12.21
CA SER A 136 5.73 -0.38 -11.50
C SER A 136 7.08 -0.12 -10.86
N VAL A 137 7.44 1.14 -10.78
CA VAL A 137 8.64 1.61 -10.11
C VAL A 137 8.31 2.81 -9.23
N VAL A 138 8.85 2.80 -8.02
CA VAL A 138 8.76 3.92 -7.07
C VAL A 138 10.17 4.42 -6.82
N LYS A 139 10.36 5.72 -6.96
CA LYS A 139 11.56 6.44 -6.53
C LYS A 139 11.15 7.54 -5.57
N GLN A 140 11.83 7.63 -4.46
CA GLN A 140 11.54 8.60 -3.42
C GLN A 140 12.76 9.46 -3.07
N TRP A 141 12.45 10.58 -2.40
CA TRP A 141 13.42 11.48 -1.77
C TRP A 141 12.87 11.85 -0.39
N LEU A 142 13.27 11.07 0.62
CA LEU A 142 12.97 11.28 2.02
C LEU A 142 14.28 11.58 2.76
N ASP A 143 14.38 12.76 3.36
CA ASP A 143 15.50 13.13 4.22
C ASP A 143 15.20 12.64 5.65
N MET A 144 15.67 11.45 5.96
CA MET A 144 15.49 10.82 7.25
C MET A 144 16.81 10.19 7.71
N ASP A 145 17.11 10.35 9.00
CA ASP A 145 18.21 9.65 9.64
C ASP A 145 17.84 8.17 9.87
N ALA A 146 18.84 7.30 9.76
CA ALA A 146 18.82 5.90 10.13
C ALA A 146 19.92 5.65 11.16
N HIS A 147 19.98 4.45 11.74
CA HIS A 147 21.00 4.09 12.73
C HIS A 147 22.41 4.29 12.20
N ASP A 148 22.67 3.90 10.95
CA ASP A 148 23.99 3.98 10.31
C ASP A 148 24.15 5.20 9.37
N GLY A 149 23.40 6.29 9.60
CA GLY A 149 23.47 7.49 8.80
C GLY A 149 22.13 7.94 8.25
N LYS A 150 22.01 8.06 6.92
CA LYS A 150 20.75 8.42 6.25
C LYS A 150 20.25 7.30 5.36
N ILE A 151 18.92 7.21 5.20
CA ILE A 151 18.34 6.26 4.25
C ILE A 151 18.80 6.59 2.82
N SER A 152 19.09 5.55 2.03
CA SER A 152 19.66 5.68 0.69
C SER A 152 18.62 6.02 -0.39
N ASN A 153 17.33 5.87 -0.09
CA ASN A 153 16.24 6.12 -1.05
C ASN A 153 16.34 5.31 -2.36
N ASN A 154 16.91 4.10 -2.32
CA ASN A 154 16.99 3.25 -3.51
C ASN A 154 15.60 2.98 -4.09
N PRO A 155 15.42 3.06 -5.42
CA PRO A 155 14.15 2.79 -6.06
C PRO A 155 13.73 1.34 -5.84
N MET A 156 12.43 1.10 -5.80
CA MET A 156 11.83 -0.22 -5.72
C MET A 156 10.96 -0.46 -6.96
N ALA A 157 11.09 -1.63 -7.58
CA ALA A 157 10.23 -2.04 -8.68
C ALA A 157 9.43 -3.28 -8.31
N VAL A 158 8.20 -3.34 -8.83
CA VAL A 158 7.30 -4.47 -8.68
C VAL A 158 6.79 -4.91 -10.04
N PHE A 159 6.97 -6.19 -10.34
CA PHE A 159 6.46 -6.83 -11.54
C PHE A 159 5.38 -7.82 -11.15
N ARG A 160 4.23 -7.76 -11.80
CA ARG A 160 3.14 -8.72 -11.62
C ARG A 160 2.73 -9.28 -12.96
N PHE A 161 2.58 -10.58 -13.02
CA PHE A 161 2.09 -11.28 -14.19
C PHE A 161 0.97 -12.22 -13.78
N ASN A 162 -0.25 -11.89 -14.18
CA ASN A 162 -1.43 -12.69 -13.90
C ASN A 162 -1.94 -13.31 -15.21
N ASN A 163 -2.16 -14.61 -15.20
CA ASN A 163 -2.71 -15.35 -16.31
C ASN A 163 -4.03 -15.96 -15.90
N THR A 164 -5.11 -15.57 -16.56
CA THR A 164 -6.42 -16.17 -16.35
C THR A 164 -6.84 -16.92 -17.59
N PHE A 165 -7.13 -18.21 -17.44
CA PHE A 165 -7.67 -19.07 -18.47
C PHE A 165 -9.12 -19.37 -18.14
N ASN A 166 -10.03 -18.82 -18.94
CA ASN A 166 -11.47 -19.02 -18.77
C ASN A 166 -11.94 -20.13 -19.72
N THR A 167 -11.86 -21.37 -19.26
CA THR A 167 -12.27 -22.53 -20.04
C THR A 167 -13.74 -22.88 -19.76
N LYS A 168 -14.36 -23.72 -20.62
CA LYS A 168 -15.72 -24.26 -20.38
C LYS A 168 -15.79 -25.09 -19.10
N LEU A 169 -14.67 -25.69 -18.68
CA LEU A 169 -14.62 -26.58 -17.51
C LEU A 169 -14.42 -25.82 -16.20
N ALA A 170 -13.49 -24.88 -16.16
CA ALA A 170 -13.12 -24.11 -14.97
C ALA A 170 -12.35 -22.85 -15.36
N MET A 171 -12.26 -21.89 -14.47
CA MET A 171 -11.37 -20.75 -14.55
C MET A 171 -10.09 -21.09 -13.77
N LEU A 172 -8.95 -21.06 -14.47
CA LEU A 172 -7.62 -21.19 -13.88
C LEU A 172 -6.97 -19.83 -13.84
N THR A 173 -6.41 -19.43 -12.69
CA THR A 173 -5.63 -18.22 -12.56
C THR A 173 -4.25 -18.56 -11.98
N TRP A 174 -3.22 -18.08 -12.65
CA TRP A 174 -1.83 -18.18 -12.21
C TRP A 174 -1.25 -16.79 -12.05
N MET A 175 -0.85 -16.45 -10.83
CA MET A 175 -0.38 -15.13 -10.46
C MET A 175 1.08 -15.21 -10.00
N MET A 176 1.93 -14.36 -10.56
CA MET A 176 3.33 -14.20 -10.18
C MET A 176 3.59 -12.75 -9.83
N SER A 177 4.39 -12.51 -8.81
CA SER A 177 4.89 -11.19 -8.47
C SER A 177 6.36 -11.24 -8.08
N TYR A 178 7.11 -10.25 -8.52
CA TYR A 178 8.50 -10.05 -8.17
C TYR A 178 8.69 -8.62 -7.71
N THR A 179 9.23 -8.45 -6.50
CA THR A 179 9.56 -7.13 -5.92
C THR A 179 11.07 -7.05 -5.73
N THR A 180 11.67 -5.98 -6.22
CA THR A 180 13.11 -5.73 -6.04
C THR A 180 13.40 -5.22 -4.62
N LYS A 181 14.67 -5.15 -4.24
CA LYS A 181 15.11 -4.34 -3.11
C LYS A 181 14.73 -2.88 -3.33
N GLY A 182 14.52 -2.12 -2.25
CA GLY A 182 14.26 -0.70 -2.35
C GLY A 182 13.50 -0.14 -1.15
N TYR A 183 13.28 1.16 -1.18
CA TYR A 183 12.62 1.91 -0.11
C TYR A 183 11.17 2.25 -0.45
N GLY A 184 10.30 2.08 0.56
CA GLY A 184 8.98 2.67 0.62
C GLY A 184 8.85 3.46 1.92
N ARG A 185 8.92 4.79 1.87
CA ARG A 185 9.07 5.70 3.02
C ARG A 185 10.31 5.32 3.84
N ASN A 186 10.15 4.99 5.12
CA ASN A 186 11.22 4.58 6.04
C ASN A 186 11.42 3.05 6.12
N ILE A 187 10.80 2.30 5.24
CA ILE A 187 10.93 0.83 5.19
C ILE A 187 11.81 0.44 4.01
N TYR A 188 12.84 -0.33 4.27
CA TYR A 188 13.73 -0.90 3.28
C TYR A 188 13.51 -2.39 3.11
N SER A 189 13.10 -2.82 1.91
CA SER A 189 13.13 -4.23 1.52
C SER A 189 14.55 -4.59 1.10
N TYR A 190 15.30 -5.32 1.95
CA TYR A 190 16.72 -5.57 1.72
C TYR A 190 17.00 -6.86 0.93
N LYS A 191 15.97 -7.70 0.70
CA LYS A 191 16.04 -8.80 -0.25
C LYS A 191 14.91 -8.71 -1.27
N PRO A 192 15.13 -9.19 -2.50
CA PRO A 192 14.03 -9.30 -3.46
C PRO A 192 13.05 -10.38 -3.00
N ARG A 193 11.80 -10.23 -3.40
CA ARG A 193 10.69 -11.13 -3.03
C ARG A 193 10.02 -11.66 -4.28
N PHE A 194 9.81 -12.97 -4.34
CA PHE A 194 9.07 -13.63 -5.41
C PHE A 194 7.90 -14.43 -4.82
N CYS A 195 6.72 -14.27 -5.38
CA CYS A 195 5.52 -14.96 -4.95
C CYS A 195 4.80 -15.55 -6.16
N THR A 196 4.33 -16.79 -6.02
CA THR A 196 3.53 -17.47 -7.05
C THR A 196 2.30 -18.10 -6.42
N ASN A 197 1.13 -17.74 -6.95
CA ASN A 197 -0.15 -18.26 -6.50
C ASN A 197 -0.90 -18.91 -7.65
N VAL A 198 -1.67 -19.96 -7.37
CA VAL A 198 -2.52 -20.63 -8.33
C VAL A 198 -3.94 -20.76 -7.77
N SER A 199 -4.93 -20.48 -8.61
CA SER A 199 -6.34 -20.64 -8.24
C SER A 199 -7.11 -21.37 -9.33
N VAL A 200 -7.97 -22.30 -8.92
CA VAL A 200 -8.93 -22.98 -9.78
C VAL A 200 -10.33 -22.70 -9.25
N TYR A 201 -11.19 -22.15 -10.09
CA TYR A 201 -12.56 -21.85 -9.75
C TYR A 201 -13.54 -22.57 -10.69
N LYS A 202 -14.57 -23.17 -10.10
CA LYS A 202 -15.67 -23.80 -10.84
C LYS A 202 -17.00 -23.49 -10.17
N ALA A 203 -17.97 -23.05 -10.96
CA ALA A 203 -19.35 -22.89 -10.53
C ALA A 203 -20.25 -23.97 -11.12
N PHE A 204 -21.27 -24.36 -10.37
CA PHE A 204 -22.28 -25.35 -10.68
C PHE A 204 -23.67 -24.82 -10.35
N LEU A 205 -24.72 -25.54 -10.75
CA LEU A 205 -26.12 -25.27 -10.40
C LEU A 205 -26.54 -23.81 -10.75
N LYS A 206 -26.18 -23.35 -11.95
CA LYS A 206 -26.44 -21.96 -12.40
C LYS A 206 -25.86 -20.92 -11.40
N ASP A 207 -24.60 -21.11 -11.03
CA ASP A 207 -23.82 -20.25 -10.10
C ASP A 207 -24.32 -20.25 -8.65
N ARG A 208 -25.15 -21.21 -8.26
CA ARG A 208 -25.58 -21.38 -6.86
C ARG A 208 -24.53 -22.07 -6.01
N LEU A 209 -23.75 -23.01 -6.56
CA LEU A 209 -22.70 -23.72 -5.86
C LEU A 209 -21.37 -23.40 -6.56
N SER A 210 -20.37 -22.98 -5.82
CA SER A 210 -19.03 -22.75 -6.37
C SER A 210 -17.95 -23.32 -5.46
N PHE A 211 -16.89 -23.80 -6.12
CA PHE A 211 -15.67 -24.29 -5.50
C PHE A 211 -14.51 -23.42 -5.97
N GLN A 212 -13.66 -23.05 -5.04
CA GLN A 212 -12.41 -22.36 -5.34
C GLN A 212 -11.30 -23.01 -4.54
N LEU A 213 -10.36 -23.61 -5.24
CA LEU A 213 -9.08 -24.03 -4.69
C LEU A 213 -8.09 -22.90 -4.90
N PHE A 214 -7.39 -22.50 -3.86
CA PHE A 214 -6.34 -21.49 -3.91
C PHE A 214 -5.08 -22.03 -3.25
N ILE A 215 -3.95 -21.97 -3.97
CA ILE A 215 -2.63 -22.33 -3.48
C ILE A 215 -1.82 -21.04 -3.40
N TYR A 216 -1.50 -20.65 -2.19
CA TYR A 216 -0.68 -19.49 -1.89
C TYR A 216 0.78 -19.90 -1.83
N ASP A 217 1.63 -19.09 -2.43
CA ASP A 217 3.07 -19.24 -2.45
C ASP A 217 3.51 -20.68 -2.77
N LEU A 218 3.19 -21.10 -4.01
CA LEU A 218 3.39 -22.47 -4.49
C LEU A 218 4.82 -23.00 -4.27
N PHE A 219 5.82 -22.12 -4.30
CA PHE A 219 7.23 -22.49 -4.18
C PHE A 219 7.85 -22.15 -2.80
N GLY A 220 7.09 -21.56 -1.88
CA GLY A 220 7.61 -21.16 -0.56
C GLY A 220 8.71 -20.10 -0.64
N THR A 221 8.55 -19.11 -1.51
CA THR A 221 9.56 -18.10 -1.81
C THR A 221 9.13 -16.66 -1.48
N ASP A 222 7.94 -16.51 -0.89
CA ASP A 222 7.35 -15.21 -0.56
C ASP A 222 7.85 -14.66 0.79
N ASP A 223 9.13 -14.88 1.10
CA ASP A 223 9.76 -14.39 2.33
C ASP A 223 9.79 -12.85 2.37
N ILE A 224 9.49 -12.31 3.53
CA ILE A 224 9.52 -10.86 3.77
C ILE A 224 10.77 -10.53 4.57
N HIS A 225 11.61 -9.68 4.01
CA HIS A 225 12.84 -9.20 4.61
C HIS A 225 12.87 -7.67 4.58
N MET A 226 12.55 -7.04 5.70
CA MET A 226 12.43 -5.59 5.78
C MET A 226 13.20 -5.03 6.97
N SER A 227 13.68 -3.80 6.81
CA SER A 227 14.19 -2.97 7.90
C SER A 227 13.36 -1.69 7.95
N ALA A 228 12.79 -1.37 9.10
CA ALA A 228 12.11 -0.10 9.34
C ALA A 228 13.02 0.82 10.15
N HIS A 229 13.26 2.03 9.65
CA HIS A 229 14.13 3.01 10.28
C HIS A 229 13.30 3.97 11.13
N TYR A 230 13.69 4.14 12.40
CA TYR A 230 13.01 4.99 13.37
C TYR A 230 13.95 6.09 13.93
N GLY A 231 14.66 6.78 13.01
CA GLY A 231 15.68 7.75 13.37
C GLY A 231 17.02 7.09 13.72
N LYS A 232 17.89 7.85 14.42
CA LYS A 232 19.27 7.43 14.72
C LYS A 232 19.37 6.32 15.78
N MET A 233 18.35 6.15 16.60
CA MET A 233 18.44 5.25 17.75
C MET A 233 18.14 3.79 17.43
N ARG A 234 17.29 3.53 16.47
CA ARG A 234 16.81 2.15 16.25
C ARG A 234 16.32 1.89 14.85
N ASP A 235 16.72 0.72 14.36
CA ASP A 235 16.10 0.06 13.22
C ASP A 235 15.37 -1.19 13.72
N MET A 236 14.23 -1.50 13.15
CA MET A 236 13.52 -2.74 13.38
C MET A 236 13.68 -3.63 12.16
N ILE A 237 14.26 -4.81 12.35
CA ILE A 237 14.39 -5.83 11.31
C ILE A 237 13.19 -6.78 11.42
N VAL A 238 12.56 -7.04 10.30
CA VAL A 238 11.43 -7.97 10.19
C VAL A 238 11.78 -9.01 9.14
N ASP A 239 11.93 -10.24 9.58
CA ASP A 239 12.12 -11.42 8.74
C ASP A 239 10.94 -12.37 8.96
N ILE A 240 10.09 -12.53 7.94
CA ILE A 240 8.95 -13.43 7.97
C ILE A 240 9.17 -14.48 6.89
N GLN A 241 9.30 -15.73 7.30
CA GLN A 241 9.35 -16.84 6.35
C GLN A 241 7.96 -17.10 5.79
N SER A 242 7.91 -17.36 4.50
CA SER A 242 6.68 -17.74 3.85
C SER A 242 6.20 -19.11 4.30
N THR A 243 4.90 -19.24 4.45
CA THR A 243 4.23 -20.53 4.62
C THR A 243 3.30 -20.75 3.46
N SER A 244 3.64 -21.72 2.59
CA SER A 244 2.73 -22.16 1.55
C SER A 244 1.41 -22.62 2.17
N LYS A 245 0.30 -22.17 1.59
CA LYS A 245 -1.03 -22.44 2.13
C LYS A 245 -1.97 -22.90 1.03
N VAL A 246 -2.71 -23.97 1.29
CA VAL A 246 -3.82 -24.41 0.43
C VAL A 246 -5.15 -24.05 1.10
N SER A 247 -6.04 -23.43 0.34
CA SER A 247 -7.37 -23.05 0.80
C SER A 247 -8.43 -23.56 -0.18
N LEU A 248 -9.41 -24.30 0.32
CA LEU A 248 -10.60 -24.71 -0.42
C LEU A 248 -11.81 -23.92 0.11
N THR A 249 -12.43 -23.15 -0.77
CA THR A 249 -13.66 -22.42 -0.46
C THR A 249 -14.82 -23.06 -1.20
N VAL A 250 -15.84 -23.47 -0.46
CA VAL A 250 -17.13 -23.93 -1.01
C VAL A 250 -18.18 -22.90 -0.65
N ARG A 251 -18.88 -22.37 -1.64
CA ARG A 251 -19.95 -21.39 -1.44
C ARG A 251 -21.24 -21.88 -2.05
N TYR A 252 -22.30 -21.91 -1.24
CA TYR A 252 -23.65 -22.17 -1.70
C TYR A 252 -24.54 -20.95 -1.44
N LYS A 253 -25.26 -20.51 -2.49
CA LYS A 253 -26.17 -19.35 -2.41
C LYS A 253 -27.59 -19.85 -2.15
N PHE A 254 -28.04 -19.66 -0.94
CA PHE A 254 -29.45 -19.81 -0.57
C PHE A 254 -30.17 -18.51 -0.90
N ASN A 255 -31.40 -18.52 -1.34
CA ASN A 255 -32.27 -17.35 -1.55
C ASN A 255 -31.56 -16.03 -1.94
N THR A 256 -31.39 -15.80 -3.22
CA THR A 256 -30.79 -14.56 -3.72
C THR A 256 -31.79 -13.40 -3.72
N THR A 257 -32.18 -12.90 -2.55
CA THR A 257 -32.79 -11.58 -2.44
C THR A 257 -31.70 -10.53 -2.61
N ARG A 258 -31.77 -9.74 -3.66
CA ARG A 258 -30.86 -8.61 -3.88
C ARG A 258 -31.10 -7.58 -2.76
N SER A 259 -30.13 -7.42 -1.86
CA SER A 259 -30.14 -6.28 -0.94
C SER A 259 -30.10 -4.99 -1.76
N LYS A 260 -31.10 -4.15 -1.59
CA LYS A 260 -31.21 -2.85 -2.28
C LYS A 260 -30.24 -1.78 -1.72
N TYR A 261 -29.60 -2.05 -0.58
CA TYR A 261 -28.74 -1.07 0.08
C TYR A 261 -27.26 -1.30 -0.25
N LYS A 262 -26.64 -0.34 -0.95
CA LYS A 262 -25.21 -0.32 -1.33
C LYS A 262 -24.49 0.94 -0.82
N GLY A 263 -24.88 1.50 0.30
CA GLY A 263 -24.26 2.71 0.86
C GLY A 263 -23.20 2.40 1.92
N SER A 264 -22.13 3.16 1.94
CA SER A 264 -21.26 3.25 3.11
C SER A 264 -21.95 4.12 4.16
N GLY A 265 -22.11 3.64 5.40
CA GLY A 265 -22.72 4.43 6.47
C GLY A 265 -21.99 5.74 6.71
N ALA A 266 -22.75 6.80 7.05
CA ALA A 266 -22.16 8.07 7.47
C ALA A 266 -21.20 7.85 8.65
N GLY A 267 -20.03 8.51 8.61
CA GLY A 267 -19.02 8.42 9.66
C GLY A 267 -18.00 7.30 9.53
N LYS A 268 -17.96 6.54 8.41
CA LYS A 268 -16.95 5.49 8.21
C LYS A 268 -15.53 6.02 8.26
N SER A 269 -15.25 7.20 7.71
CA SER A 269 -13.95 7.87 7.78
C SER A 269 -13.55 8.26 9.21
N GLN A 270 -14.53 8.56 10.06
CA GLN A 270 -14.28 8.87 11.47
C GLN A 270 -13.98 7.61 12.29
N LYS A 271 -14.67 6.50 12.01
CA LYS A 271 -14.40 5.20 12.66
C LYS A 271 -12.99 4.70 12.38
N ASN A 272 -12.48 4.89 11.17
CA ASN A 272 -11.12 4.46 10.79
C ASN A 272 -10.01 5.28 11.47
N ARG A 273 -10.35 6.40 12.15
CA ARG A 273 -9.42 7.25 12.91
C ARG A 273 -9.39 6.91 14.41
N MET A 274 -10.30 6.10 14.90
CA MET A 274 -10.32 5.59 16.27
C MET A 274 -9.38 4.40 16.43
#